data_3f837723834e0594b98982702a99614b
#
_entry.id   3f837723834e0594b98982702a99614b
#
_cell.length_a   1.000
_cell.length_b   1.000
_cell.length_c   1.000
_cell.angle_alpha   90.00
_cell.angle_beta   90.00
_cell.angle_gamma   90.00
#
_symmetry.space_group_name_H-M   'P 1'
#
loop_
_entity.id
_entity.type
_entity.pdbx_description
1 polymer ?
#
loop_
_entity_poly.entity_id
_entity_poly.type
_entity_poly.pdbx_seq_one_letter_code
_entity_poly.pdbx_strand_id
1 'polypeptide(L)'
;GRDGWDPYKYMNIWVCDLTNSGGLGMTLGYAYLPGLLANPFNTSDDYKDGLVVDYRYFGTIDNAAPSSDGRTATHEIGHYLGLNHTFSEPNYPSYSCLDNNQNLICCDRDDGNVDDTPATDGIYFGTVNSTTNNNTCNDLAYSNIFNTDVKDMDENYMSYASNTWMFSQGQANVMQSTLNASEFTGGRLSLKNSDVSTNCSGIILQTNNIISNIKLNIYPNPSKGNVFINSSEKIISFSVVNILGEKVISNNNINSNQLDLNQLNDGVYFININTRKGVITQKIIIAK
;
A
#
# COMPACT_ATOMS: atom_id res chain seq x y z
N GLY A 1 4.82 -22.07 11.60
CA GLY A 1 4.57 -21.21 10.44
C GLY A 1 5.45 -21.69 9.28
N ARG A 2 5.21 -21.15 8.13
CA ARG A 2 6.14 -21.33 6.99
C ARG A 2 7.22 -20.26 7.07
N ASP A 3 8.43 -20.61 6.67
CA ASP A 3 9.50 -19.64 6.49
C ASP A 3 9.06 -18.58 5.46
N GLY A 4 9.52 -17.36 5.62
CA GLY A 4 9.30 -16.29 4.64
C GLY A 4 9.96 -16.64 3.31
N TRP A 5 9.50 -16.01 2.26
CA TRP A 5 10.18 -16.04 0.99
C TRP A 5 11.40 -15.11 1.04
N ASP A 6 12.30 -15.25 0.08
CA ASP A 6 13.50 -14.45 -0.05
C ASP A 6 13.17 -12.93 0.06
N PRO A 7 13.60 -12.23 1.14
CA PRO A 7 13.22 -10.84 1.37
C PRO A 7 13.83 -9.87 0.36
N TYR A 8 14.85 -10.29 -0.36
CA TYR A 8 15.43 -9.50 -1.45
C TYR A 8 14.56 -9.53 -2.71
N LYS A 9 13.57 -10.42 -2.75
CA LYS A 9 12.68 -10.60 -3.90
C LYS A 9 11.22 -10.37 -3.57
N TYR A 10 10.82 -10.57 -2.33
CA TYR A 10 9.43 -10.52 -1.89
C TYR A 10 9.26 -9.69 -0.62
N MET A 11 8.22 -8.89 -0.58
CA MET A 11 7.72 -8.36 0.69
C MET A 11 6.88 -9.46 1.36
N ASN A 12 7.33 -9.97 2.49
CA ASN A 12 6.62 -10.99 3.25
C ASN A 12 5.56 -10.34 4.13
N ILE A 13 4.38 -10.95 4.16
CA ILE A 13 3.27 -10.55 5.04
C ILE A 13 2.78 -11.79 5.78
N TRP A 14 2.89 -11.79 7.10
CA TRP A 14 2.36 -12.84 7.95
C TRP A 14 1.07 -12.36 8.61
N VAL A 15 -0.02 -13.05 8.32
CA VAL A 15 -1.32 -12.80 8.94
C VAL A 15 -1.58 -13.90 9.97
N CYS A 16 -1.66 -13.54 11.24
CA CYS A 16 -1.76 -14.50 12.34
C CYS A 16 -2.56 -13.93 13.53
N ASP A 17 -2.73 -14.72 14.57
CA ASP A 17 -3.32 -14.28 15.82
C ASP A 17 -2.25 -13.68 16.74
N LEU A 18 -2.35 -12.38 17.02
CA LEU A 18 -1.43 -11.66 17.90
C LEU A 18 -1.98 -11.45 19.33
N THR A 19 -3.10 -12.06 19.70
CA THR A 19 -3.74 -11.88 21.03
C THR A 19 -2.81 -12.17 22.20
N ASN A 20 -1.82 -13.02 22.05
CA ASN A 20 -0.90 -13.47 23.10
C ASN A 20 0.53 -12.96 22.89
N SER A 21 0.74 -11.92 22.12
CA SER A 21 2.07 -11.40 21.80
C SER A 21 2.79 -10.68 22.96
N GLY A 22 2.31 -10.82 24.20
CA GLY A 22 3.11 -10.61 25.41
C GLY A 22 3.37 -9.17 25.84
N GLY A 23 2.66 -8.19 25.29
CA GLY A 23 2.79 -6.77 25.66
C GLY A 23 1.66 -6.23 26.51
N LEU A 24 1.86 -5.08 27.13
CA LEU A 24 0.83 -4.29 27.85
C LEU A 24 -0.09 -3.58 26.82
N GLY A 25 -0.79 -4.34 25.99
CA GLY A 25 -1.68 -3.77 24.98
C GLY A 25 -1.97 -4.77 23.86
N MET A 26 -2.90 -4.43 22.98
CA MET A 26 -3.23 -5.23 21.81
C MET A 26 -2.31 -4.81 20.67
N THR A 27 -1.43 -5.72 20.27
CA THR A 27 -0.61 -5.54 19.05
C THR A 27 -1.48 -5.86 17.84
N LEU A 28 -1.69 -4.88 16.97
CA LEU A 28 -2.47 -5.06 15.73
C LEU A 28 -1.59 -5.53 14.58
N GLY A 29 -0.33 -5.11 14.57
CA GLY A 29 0.69 -5.47 13.63
C GLY A 29 2.05 -4.96 14.08
N TYR A 30 3.09 -5.32 13.35
CA TYR A 30 4.43 -4.73 13.45
C TYR A 30 5.25 -5.01 12.19
N ALA A 31 6.17 -4.11 11.91
CA ALA A 31 7.21 -4.27 10.90
C ALA A 31 8.55 -3.73 11.43
N TYR A 32 9.64 -4.24 10.91
CA TYR A 32 10.96 -3.69 11.22
C TYR A 32 11.30 -2.57 10.22
N LEU A 33 11.79 -1.44 10.74
CA LEU A 33 12.42 -0.42 9.90
C LEU A 33 13.63 -1.03 9.19
N PRO A 34 13.89 -0.69 7.92
CA PRO A 34 15.00 -1.26 7.15
C PRO A 34 16.36 -1.13 7.84
N GLY A 35 16.61 0.01 8.50
CA GLY A 35 17.85 0.27 9.22
C GLY A 35 18.02 -0.53 10.52
N LEU A 36 16.97 -1.16 11.05
CA LEU A 36 17.02 -1.99 12.26
C LEU A 36 17.28 -3.47 11.94
N LEU A 37 17.08 -3.89 10.71
CA LEU A 37 17.48 -5.21 10.27
C LEU A 37 18.99 -5.24 10.11
N ALA A 38 19.59 -6.32 10.56
CA ALA A 38 21.01 -6.47 10.51
C ALA A 38 21.55 -6.25 9.10
N ASN A 39 22.75 -5.71 9.05
CA ASN A 39 23.57 -5.55 7.85
C ASN A 39 23.30 -6.66 6.84
N PRO A 40 23.11 -6.38 5.53
CA PRO A 40 22.85 -7.36 4.47
C PRO A 40 23.85 -8.50 4.36
N PHE A 41 24.96 -8.43 5.09
CA PHE A 41 25.91 -9.55 5.27
C PHE A 41 25.60 -10.45 6.45
N ASN A 42 24.63 -10.12 7.30
CA ASN A 42 24.21 -10.93 8.43
C ASN A 42 22.80 -11.47 8.18
N THR A 43 22.72 -12.54 7.42
CA THR A 43 21.48 -13.24 7.06
C THR A 43 20.70 -13.79 8.26
N SER A 44 21.21 -13.63 9.48
CA SER A 44 20.57 -14.17 10.69
C SER A 44 19.21 -13.55 10.99
N ASP A 45 18.92 -12.36 10.49
CA ASP A 45 17.68 -11.62 10.74
C ASP A 45 16.80 -11.42 9.50
N ASP A 46 17.23 -11.91 8.34
CA ASP A 46 16.48 -11.83 7.08
C ASP A 46 15.05 -12.41 7.21
N TYR A 47 14.88 -13.42 8.08
CA TYR A 47 13.58 -14.04 8.33
C TYR A 47 12.58 -13.11 9.02
N LYS A 48 13.03 -11.97 9.56
CA LYS A 48 12.19 -10.95 10.19
C LYS A 48 11.72 -9.89 9.19
N ASP A 49 12.30 -9.87 7.99
CA ASP A 49 12.00 -8.81 7.02
C ASP A 49 10.64 -9.01 6.37
N GLY A 50 9.76 -8.11 6.69
CA GLY A 50 8.36 -8.10 6.29
C GLY A 50 7.49 -7.47 7.34
N LEU A 51 6.20 -7.73 7.25
CA LEU A 51 5.24 -7.27 8.24
C LEU A 51 4.40 -8.42 8.79
N VAL A 52 4.02 -8.29 10.05
CA VAL A 52 3.11 -9.20 10.73
C VAL A 52 1.85 -8.43 11.08
N VAL A 53 0.68 -8.96 10.78
CA VAL A 53 -0.60 -8.30 11.05
C VAL A 53 -1.56 -9.30 11.69
N ASP A 54 -2.26 -8.86 12.73
CA ASP A 54 -3.33 -9.64 13.32
C ASP A 54 -4.46 -9.82 12.30
N TYR A 55 -4.93 -11.05 12.12
CA TYR A 55 -5.94 -11.38 11.10
C TYR A 55 -7.23 -10.57 11.26
N ARG A 56 -7.57 -10.12 12.47
CA ARG A 56 -8.75 -9.30 12.77
C ARG A 56 -8.62 -7.85 12.28
N TYR A 57 -7.39 -7.41 12.02
CA TYR A 57 -7.07 -6.05 11.59
C TYR A 57 -6.46 -5.99 10.17
N PHE A 58 -6.50 -7.12 9.47
CA PHE A 58 -6.08 -7.21 8.07
C PHE A 58 -7.30 -7.09 7.15
N GLY A 59 -7.74 -5.87 6.91
CA GLY A 59 -8.93 -5.57 6.10
C GLY A 59 -10.17 -5.26 6.95
N THR A 60 -11.34 -5.24 6.30
CA THR A 60 -12.62 -4.79 6.89
C THR A 60 -13.77 -5.77 6.67
N ILE A 61 -13.51 -6.96 6.15
CA ILE A 61 -14.53 -7.97 5.79
C ILE A 61 -14.33 -9.27 6.58
N ASP A 62 -15.33 -10.12 6.57
CA ASP A 62 -15.37 -11.45 7.18
C ASP A 62 -15.02 -11.43 8.68
N ASN A 63 -13.86 -11.99 9.04
CA ASN A 63 -13.40 -12.09 10.44
C ASN A 63 -12.74 -10.80 10.96
N ALA A 64 -12.82 -9.69 10.20
CA ALA A 64 -12.29 -8.43 10.68
C ALA A 64 -13.00 -7.96 11.94
N ALA A 65 -12.27 -7.38 12.89
CA ALA A 65 -12.83 -6.78 14.07
C ALA A 65 -13.76 -5.61 13.69
N PRO A 66 -14.87 -5.40 14.40
CA PRO A 66 -15.79 -4.27 14.14
C PRO A 66 -15.10 -2.90 14.22
N SER A 67 -14.00 -2.80 14.96
CA SER A 67 -13.18 -1.58 15.08
C SER A 67 -12.07 -1.50 14.03
N SER A 68 -11.93 -2.49 13.16
CA SER A 68 -10.90 -2.46 12.12
C SER A 68 -11.29 -1.48 11.01
N ASP A 69 -10.43 -0.55 10.72
CA ASP A 69 -10.54 0.32 9.55
C ASP A 69 -9.78 -0.24 8.31
N GLY A 70 -9.15 -1.41 8.48
CA GLY A 70 -8.38 -2.09 7.44
C GLY A 70 -7.02 -1.49 7.13
N ARG A 71 -6.54 -0.53 7.91
CA ARG A 71 -5.34 0.27 7.60
C ARG A 71 -4.09 -0.16 8.34
N THR A 72 -4.19 -1.13 9.26
CA THR A 72 -3.01 -1.65 9.97
C THR A 72 -1.91 -2.08 9.00
N ALA A 73 -2.23 -2.81 7.94
CA ALA A 73 -1.22 -3.21 6.96
C ALA A 73 -0.58 -2.01 6.24
N THR A 74 -1.33 -0.93 5.98
CA THR A 74 -0.81 0.31 5.40
C THR A 74 0.17 1.00 6.35
N HIS A 75 -0.14 1.04 7.65
CA HIS A 75 0.74 1.53 8.70
C HIS A 75 2.05 0.73 8.72
N GLU A 76 1.97 -0.60 8.78
CA GLU A 76 3.15 -1.46 8.82
C GLU A 76 4.00 -1.38 7.54
N ILE A 77 3.38 -1.16 6.38
CA ILE A 77 4.11 -0.88 5.13
C ILE A 77 4.89 0.44 5.24
N GLY A 78 4.34 1.44 5.93
CA GLY A 78 5.08 2.67 6.22
C GLY A 78 6.38 2.39 6.96
N HIS A 79 6.34 1.62 8.05
CA HIS A 79 7.54 1.19 8.78
C HIS A 79 8.48 0.34 7.91
N TYR A 80 7.93 -0.62 7.17
CA TYR A 80 8.71 -1.45 6.25
C TYR A 80 9.46 -0.61 5.21
N LEU A 81 8.94 0.55 4.83
CA LEU A 81 9.55 1.51 3.92
C LEU A 81 10.28 2.66 4.62
N GLY A 82 10.55 2.55 5.91
CA GLY A 82 11.45 3.43 6.64
C GLY A 82 10.80 4.60 7.37
N LEU A 83 9.47 4.61 7.52
CA LEU A 83 8.78 5.66 8.26
C LEU A 83 8.71 5.35 9.76
N ASN A 84 8.91 6.36 10.59
CA ASN A 84 8.60 6.34 12.01
C ASN A 84 7.13 6.73 12.26
N HIS A 85 6.68 6.62 13.51
CA HIS A 85 5.42 7.23 13.93
C HIS A 85 5.50 8.76 13.87
N THR A 86 4.36 9.42 13.72
CA THR A 86 4.27 10.89 13.70
C THR A 86 4.25 11.52 15.10
N PHE A 87 4.34 10.71 16.17
CA PHE A 87 4.25 11.16 17.57
C PHE A 87 5.46 10.71 18.39
N SER A 88 5.73 11.40 19.49
CA SER A 88 6.78 11.01 20.45
C SER A 88 6.35 9.79 21.27
N GLU A 89 7.31 8.89 21.54
CA GLU A 89 7.08 7.63 22.26
C GLU A 89 7.84 7.59 23.59
N PRO A 90 7.18 7.90 24.71
CA PRO A 90 7.86 8.02 26.01
C PRO A 90 8.50 6.73 26.51
N ASN A 91 8.02 5.57 26.06
CA ASN A 91 8.52 4.26 26.49
C ASN A 91 9.73 3.77 25.67
N TYR A 92 10.13 4.52 24.66
CA TYR A 92 11.28 4.20 23.80
C TYR A 92 12.27 5.37 23.81
N PRO A 93 13.22 5.41 24.76
CA PRO A 93 14.15 6.54 24.91
C PRO A 93 14.93 6.90 23.65
N SER A 94 15.22 5.90 22.80
CA SER A 94 15.85 6.13 21.49
C SER A 94 14.93 6.85 20.49
N TYR A 95 13.66 6.95 20.82
CA TYR A 95 12.61 7.56 20.03
C TYR A 95 11.88 8.68 20.79
N SER A 96 12.38 9.11 21.92
CA SER A 96 11.80 10.20 22.70
C SER A 96 12.71 11.39 22.67
N CYS A 97 12.15 12.55 22.46
CA CYS A 97 12.89 13.79 22.68
C CYS A 97 12.88 14.12 24.17
N LEU A 98 14.05 14.24 24.75
CA LEU A 98 14.21 14.56 26.15
C LEU A 98 15.00 15.86 26.30
N ASP A 99 14.58 16.72 27.23
CA ASP A 99 15.37 17.87 27.62
C ASP A 99 16.61 17.46 28.46
N ASN A 100 17.43 18.41 28.84
CA ASN A 100 18.62 18.17 29.67
C ASN A 100 18.28 17.63 31.08
N ASN A 101 17.03 17.69 31.51
CA ASN A 101 16.53 17.18 32.76
C ASN A 101 15.83 15.82 32.64
N GLN A 102 15.91 15.20 31.47
CA GLN A 102 15.24 13.93 31.11
C GLN A 102 13.69 14.01 31.09
N ASN A 103 13.13 15.21 30.94
CA ASN A 103 11.69 15.34 30.70
C ASN A 103 11.40 15.17 29.23
N LEU A 104 10.29 14.48 28.90
CA LEU A 104 9.79 14.37 27.54
C LEU A 104 9.40 15.76 27.04
N ILE A 105 9.87 16.11 25.87
CA ILE A 105 9.51 17.34 25.18
C ILE A 105 8.91 17.02 23.82
N CYS A 106 8.14 17.95 23.30
CA CYS A 106 7.70 17.89 21.91
C CYS A 106 8.90 17.82 20.98
N CYS A 107 8.87 16.96 20.00
CA CYS A 107 9.88 16.88 18.98
C CYS A 107 9.30 16.42 17.66
N ASP A 108 9.94 16.86 16.59
CA ASP A 108 9.79 16.21 15.29
C ASP A 108 10.59 14.91 15.36
N ARG A 109 9.87 13.79 15.18
CA ARG A 109 10.42 12.44 15.34
C ARG A 109 11.31 12.01 14.19
N ASP A 110 11.10 12.56 13.03
CA ASP A 110 11.76 12.07 11.82
C ASP A 110 13.16 12.66 11.65
N ASP A 111 13.67 13.43 12.62
CA ASP A 111 15.05 13.94 12.72
C ASP A 111 15.57 14.54 11.39
N GLY A 112 14.69 15.24 10.67
CA GLY A 112 15.00 15.86 9.38
C GLY A 112 14.89 14.95 8.17
N ASN A 113 14.34 13.74 8.30
CA ASN A 113 13.99 12.89 7.17
C ASN A 113 12.62 13.24 6.58
N VAL A 114 11.69 13.68 7.45
CA VAL A 114 10.33 14.12 7.08
C VAL A 114 10.05 15.42 7.80
N ASP A 115 10.12 16.53 7.08
CA ASP A 115 9.95 17.85 7.69
C ASP A 115 8.49 18.34 7.64
N ASP A 116 7.62 17.68 6.90
CA ASP A 116 6.23 18.09 6.66
C ASP A 116 5.18 17.36 7.50
N THR A 117 5.63 16.68 8.57
CA THR A 117 4.77 16.18 9.65
C THR A 117 4.97 17.08 10.89
N PRO A 118 3.89 17.62 11.48
CA PRO A 118 4.00 18.44 12.70
C PRO A 118 4.57 17.66 13.86
N ALA A 119 5.31 18.37 14.74
CA ALA A 119 5.75 17.80 16.01
C ALA A 119 4.52 17.45 16.87
N THR A 120 4.47 16.22 17.38
CA THR A 120 3.31 15.71 18.11
C THR A 120 3.77 15.03 19.41
N ASP A 121 3.19 15.44 20.54
CA ASP A 121 3.46 14.85 21.85
C ASP A 121 2.43 13.80 22.21
N GLY A 122 2.88 12.56 22.32
CA GLY A 122 2.05 11.43 22.73
C GLY A 122 1.15 10.86 21.63
N ILE A 123 0.38 9.87 22.02
CA ILE A 123 -0.39 9.03 21.11
C ILE A 123 -1.87 9.41 21.16
N TYR A 124 -2.48 9.65 20.03
CA TYR A 124 -3.91 9.83 19.90
C TYR A 124 -4.59 8.54 19.42
N PHE A 125 -5.49 7.98 20.23
CA PHE A 125 -6.26 6.78 19.90
C PHE A 125 -7.70 7.07 19.47
N GLY A 126 -8.05 8.35 19.31
CA GLY A 126 -9.41 8.76 18.93
C GLY A 126 -9.69 8.61 17.45
N THR A 127 -10.94 8.87 17.06
CA THR A 127 -11.34 8.92 15.66
C THR A 127 -11.14 10.31 15.09
N VAL A 128 -10.41 10.43 14.00
CA VAL A 128 -10.23 11.69 13.30
C VAL A 128 -11.48 12.03 12.49
N ASN A 129 -11.94 13.26 12.61
CA ASN A 129 -13.08 13.82 11.90
C ASN A 129 -12.90 15.32 11.69
N SER A 130 -13.84 15.98 11.05
CA SER A 130 -13.77 17.42 10.73
C SER A 130 -13.65 18.35 11.96
N THR A 131 -13.98 17.83 13.17
CA THR A 131 -13.89 18.59 14.42
C THR A 131 -12.65 18.27 15.24
N THR A 132 -11.86 17.28 14.86
CA THR A 132 -10.58 16.94 15.51
C THR A 132 -9.64 18.15 15.42
N ASN A 133 -9.11 18.56 16.55
CA ASN A 133 -8.34 19.79 16.67
C ASN A 133 -7.19 19.62 17.68
N ASN A 134 -6.52 18.47 17.64
CA ASN A 134 -5.32 18.28 18.46
C ASN A 134 -4.22 19.19 17.93
N ASN A 135 -3.49 19.76 18.85
CA ASN A 135 -2.28 20.55 18.63
C ASN A 135 -1.49 20.49 19.94
N THR A 136 -0.64 19.46 20.03
CA THR A 136 0.04 19.11 21.28
C THR A 136 1.37 19.82 21.43
N CYS A 137 1.94 20.28 20.32
CA CYS A 137 3.23 20.93 20.27
C CYS A 137 3.15 22.27 19.54
N ASN A 138 4.10 23.15 19.82
CA ASN A 138 4.25 24.39 19.07
C ASN A 138 5.30 24.19 17.97
N ASP A 139 4.86 24.00 16.74
CA ASP A 139 5.72 23.69 15.59
C ASP A 139 6.78 24.76 15.32
N LEU A 140 6.50 26.02 15.64
CA LEU A 140 7.50 27.10 15.50
C LEU A 140 8.79 26.85 16.30
N ALA A 141 8.71 26.03 17.33
CA ALA A 141 9.85 25.69 18.17
C ALA A 141 10.62 24.44 17.69
N TYR A 142 9.98 23.57 16.92
CA TYR A 142 10.47 22.23 16.63
C TYR A 142 10.53 21.88 15.15
N SER A 143 9.96 22.69 14.25
CA SER A 143 9.97 22.47 12.81
C SER A 143 10.77 23.55 12.07
N ASN A 144 11.42 23.13 10.98
CA ASN A 144 12.10 24.03 10.05
C ASN A 144 11.22 24.48 8.90
N ILE A 145 10.04 23.86 8.72
CA ILE A 145 9.13 24.11 7.58
C ILE A 145 7.94 24.97 7.98
N PHE A 146 7.37 24.73 9.17
CA PHE A 146 6.16 25.42 9.57
C PHE A 146 6.45 26.83 10.04
N ASN A 147 5.83 27.80 9.37
CA ASN A 147 5.92 29.24 9.72
C ASN A 147 4.81 29.66 10.71
N THR A 148 3.91 28.78 11.03
CA THR A 148 2.82 28.95 11.99
C THR A 148 2.67 27.66 12.78
N ASP A 149 2.13 27.77 13.97
CA ASP A 149 1.71 26.65 14.76
C ASP A 149 0.52 25.95 14.06
N VAL A 150 0.64 24.66 13.80
CA VAL A 150 -0.34 23.87 13.04
C VAL A 150 -0.88 22.73 13.89
N LYS A 151 -1.93 22.08 13.42
CA LYS A 151 -2.50 20.91 14.10
C LYS A 151 -1.64 19.69 13.92
N ASP A 152 -1.68 18.81 14.91
CA ASP A 152 -1.15 17.45 14.80
C ASP A 152 -1.77 16.74 13.56
N MET A 153 -0.97 15.91 12.91
CA MET A 153 -1.40 15.15 11.75
C MET A 153 -1.95 13.78 12.16
N ASP A 154 -2.98 13.79 13.01
CA ASP A 154 -3.58 12.54 13.55
C ASP A 154 -4.16 11.64 12.45
N GLU A 155 -4.57 12.21 11.31
CA GLU A 155 -5.05 11.50 10.13
C GLU A 155 -3.99 10.73 9.36
N ASN A 156 -2.72 10.91 9.72
CA ASN A 156 -1.61 10.24 9.06
C ASN A 156 -1.63 8.73 9.33
N TYR A 157 -1.31 7.92 8.31
CA TYR A 157 -1.21 6.48 8.49
C TYR A 157 -0.18 6.05 9.55
N MET A 158 0.81 6.88 9.86
CA MET A 158 1.80 6.61 10.92
C MET A 158 1.36 7.10 12.29
N SER A 159 0.13 7.60 12.46
CA SER A 159 -0.53 7.83 13.75
C SER A 159 -1.22 6.54 14.24
N TYR A 160 -1.67 6.56 15.50
CA TYR A 160 -2.50 5.50 16.09
C TYR A 160 -3.98 5.88 16.17
N ALA A 161 -4.36 6.99 15.56
CA ALA A 161 -5.76 7.34 15.41
C ALA A 161 -6.51 6.30 14.57
N SER A 162 -7.78 6.13 14.84
CA SER A 162 -8.66 5.39 13.94
C SER A 162 -9.11 6.30 12.79
N ASN A 163 -9.42 5.69 11.64
CA ASN A 163 -9.84 6.39 10.44
C ASN A 163 -8.74 7.30 9.84
N THR A 164 -7.49 6.83 9.82
CA THR A 164 -6.38 7.48 9.12
C THR A 164 -6.53 7.34 7.59
N TRP A 165 -6.01 8.29 6.79
CA TRP A 165 -6.23 8.28 5.34
C TRP A 165 -5.10 8.87 4.49
N MET A 166 -3.95 9.26 5.06
CA MET A 166 -2.90 9.90 4.28
C MET A 166 -1.49 9.62 4.76
N PHE A 167 -0.56 9.73 3.83
CA PHE A 167 0.85 10.02 4.09
C PHE A 167 1.13 11.46 3.64
N SER A 168 2.13 12.10 4.25
CA SER A 168 2.65 13.38 3.77
C SER A 168 3.49 13.19 2.50
N GLN A 169 3.80 14.29 1.81
CA GLN A 169 4.70 14.26 0.67
C GLN A 169 6.13 13.87 1.08
N GLY A 170 6.60 14.36 2.23
CA GLY A 170 7.89 13.99 2.80
C GLY A 170 7.99 12.50 3.08
N GLN A 171 6.96 11.93 3.71
CA GLN A 171 6.87 10.49 3.94
C GLN A 171 6.89 9.69 2.62
N ALA A 172 6.16 10.14 1.60
CA ALA A 172 6.20 9.50 0.28
C ALA A 172 7.60 9.54 -0.34
N ASN A 173 8.34 10.64 -0.15
CA ASN A 173 9.72 10.78 -0.61
C ASN A 173 10.67 9.82 0.15
N VAL A 174 10.51 9.66 1.46
CA VAL A 174 11.31 8.71 2.26
C VAL A 174 11.04 7.27 1.78
N MET A 175 9.77 6.88 1.64
CA MET A 175 9.41 5.54 1.14
C MET A 175 10.01 5.28 -0.25
N GLN A 176 9.97 6.29 -1.14
CA GLN A 176 10.55 6.19 -2.48
C GLN A 176 12.07 6.11 -2.42
N SER A 177 12.71 6.83 -1.50
CA SER A 177 14.15 6.79 -1.28
C SER A 177 14.59 5.42 -0.77
N THR A 178 13.84 4.83 0.16
CA THR A 178 14.06 3.46 0.66
C THR A 178 14.02 2.43 -0.48
N LEU A 179 13.05 2.53 -1.38
CA LEU A 179 12.95 1.66 -2.55
C LEU A 179 14.07 1.88 -3.59
N ASN A 180 14.76 3.00 -3.55
CA ASN A 180 15.86 3.31 -4.48
C ASN A 180 17.25 3.16 -3.86
N ALA A 181 17.34 3.04 -2.55
CA ALA A 181 18.59 2.86 -1.84
C ALA A 181 19.00 1.38 -1.79
N SER A 182 20.30 1.13 -1.74
CA SER A 182 20.80 -0.23 -1.58
C SER A 182 20.55 -0.75 -0.16
N GLU A 183 20.51 -2.05 -0.01
CA GLU A 183 20.33 -2.73 1.27
C GLU A 183 21.44 -2.39 2.28
N PHE A 184 22.65 -2.09 1.78
CA PHE A 184 23.78 -1.59 2.60
C PHE A 184 23.48 -0.31 3.36
N THR A 185 22.60 0.50 2.85
CA THR A 185 22.19 1.78 3.42
C THR A 185 20.80 1.75 4.02
N GLY A 186 20.28 0.55 4.29
CA GLY A 186 18.93 0.37 4.80
C GLY A 186 17.85 0.56 3.73
N GLY A 187 18.18 0.33 2.47
CA GLY A 187 17.25 0.43 1.36
C GLY A 187 16.64 -0.91 0.95
N ARG A 188 15.84 -0.90 -0.11
CA ARG A 188 15.11 -2.05 -0.66
C ARG A 188 15.18 -2.11 -2.19
N LEU A 189 16.34 -1.73 -2.75
CA LEU A 189 16.53 -1.68 -4.19
C LEU A 189 16.40 -3.04 -4.87
N SER A 190 16.84 -4.12 -4.20
CA SER A 190 16.72 -5.49 -4.68
C SER A 190 15.26 -5.89 -4.86
N LEU A 191 14.39 -5.54 -3.91
CA LEU A 191 12.96 -5.78 -3.99
C LEU A 191 12.34 -5.09 -5.21
N LYS A 192 12.70 -3.83 -5.44
CA LYS A 192 12.25 -3.05 -6.59
C LYS A 192 12.71 -3.64 -7.92
N ASN A 193 13.93 -4.18 -7.95
CA ASN A 193 14.56 -4.76 -9.15
C ASN A 193 14.30 -6.28 -9.26
N SER A 194 13.50 -6.85 -8.37
CA SER A 194 13.20 -8.27 -8.36
C SER A 194 12.57 -8.74 -9.68
N ASP A 195 13.02 -9.86 -10.18
CA ASP A 195 12.53 -10.53 -11.39
C ASP A 195 11.25 -11.35 -11.14
N VAL A 196 10.80 -11.45 -9.89
CA VAL A 196 9.60 -12.21 -9.51
C VAL A 196 8.28 -11.50 -9.88
N SER A 197 8.37 -10.25 -10.35
CA SER A 197 7.24 -9.56 -10.96
C SER A 197 6.79 -10.19 -12.30
N THR A 198 7.52 -11.19 -12.78
CA THR A 198 7.10 -12.03 -13.90
C THR A 198 6.19 -13.14 -13.37
N ASN A 199 5.08 -13.40 -14.05
CA ASN A 199 4.24 -14.56 -13.71
C ASN A 199 5.00 -15.88 -13.97
N CYS A 200 4.47 -17.00 -13.48
CA CYS A 200 5.05 -18.35 -13.68
C CYS A 200 5.24 -18.74 -15.16
N SER A 201 4.70 -17.99 -16.09
CA SER A 201 4.88 -18.15 -17.55
C SER A 201 5.92 -17.18 -18.13
N GLY A 202 6.67 -16.45 -17.29
CA GLY A 202 7.66 -15.45 -17.74
C GLY A 202 7.04 -14.15 -18.29
N ILE A 203 5.73 -13.95 -18.11
CA ILE A 203 5.07 -12.71 -18.53
C ILE A 203 5.28 -11.67 -17.43
N ILE A 204 5.87 -10.54 -17.78
CA ILE A 204 6.08 -9.42 -16.85
C ILE A 204 4.71 -8.92 -16.39
N LEU A 205 4.46 -9.00 -15.05
CA LEU A 205 3.26 -8.43 -14.44
C LEU A 205 3.32 -6.90 -14.31
N GLN A 206 4.47 -6.32 -14.64
CA GLN A 206 4.56 -4.86 -14.75
C GLN A 206 3.64 -4.39 -15.86
N THR A 207 2.74 -3.48 -15.55
CA THR A 207 2.13 -2.59 -16.52
C THR A 207 3.18 -1.59 -16.99
N ASN A 208 4.28 -2.10 -17.58
CA ASN A 208 5.17 -1.23 -18.34
C ASN A 208 4.35 -0.63 -19.46
N ASN A 209 4.51 0.66 -19.69
CA ASN A 209 3.90 1.51 -20.70
C ASN A 209 3.99 1.02 -22.18
N ILE A 210 4.17 -0.27 -22.41
CA ILE A 210 4.10 -0.88 -23.74
C ILE A 210 2.67 -0.79 -24.29
N ILE A 211 1.68 -0.68 -23.39
CA ILE A 211 0.26 -0.54 -23.78
C ILE A 211 -0.08 0.88 -24.27
N SER A 212 0.78 1.88 -24.03
CA SER A 212 0.49 3.28 -24.39
C SER A 212 0.33 3.54 -25.90
N ASN A 213 0.71 2.58 -26.74
CA ASN A 213 0.62 2.70 -28.20
C ASN A 213 -0.47 1.83 -28.85
N ILE A 214 -1.20 1.02 -28.09
CA ILE A 214 -2.30 0.22 -28.64
C ILE A 214 -3.59 1.04 -28.51
N LYS A 215 -4.07 1.54 -29.64
CA LYS A 215 -5.38 2.18 -29.70
C LYS A 215 -6.44 1.08 -29.73
N LEU A 216 -7.24 1.01 -28.67
CA LEU A 216 -8.37 0.10 -28.55
C LEU A 216 -9.64 0.89 -28.25
N ASN A 217 -10.67 0.63 -29.01
CA ASN A 217 -12.00 1.21 -28.81
C ASN A 217 -13.05 0.09 -28.85
N ILE A 218 -13.91 0.03 -27.84
CA ILE A 218 -15.05 -0.88 -27.77
C ILE A 218 -16.32 -0.05 -27.76
N TYR A 219 -17.19 -0.29 -28.73
CA TYR A 219 -18.42 0.48 -28.90
C TYR A 219 -19.56 -0.38 -29.41
N PRO A 220 -20.83 -0.02 -29.14
CA PRO A 220 -21.24 1.03 -28.23
C PRO A 220 -20.94 0.67 -26.75
N ASN A 221 -20.74 1.67 -25.92
CA ASN A 221 -20.64 1.53 -24.48
C ASN A 221 -21.34 2.74 -23.80
N PRO A 222 -22.49 2.58 -23.15
CA PRO A 222 -23.21 1.32 -22.86
C PRO A 222 -23.69 0.55 -24.10
N SER A 223 -23.84 -0.79 -23.93
CA SER A 223 -24.27 -1.71 -25.00
C SER A 223 -25.52 -2.51 -24.60
N LYS A 224 -26.33 -2.87 -25.59
CA LYS A 224 -27.43 -3.82 -25.43
C LYS A 224 -27.01 -5.29 -25.57
N GLY A 225 -25.71 -5.57 -25.72
CA GLY A 225 -25.15 -6.91 -25.79
C GLY A 225 -24.27 -7.18 -27.02
N ASN A 226 -24.37 -6.39 -28.09
CA ASN A 226 -23.45 -6.49 -29.21
C ASN A 226 -22.47 -5.32 -29.20
N VAL A 227 -21.17 -5.61 -29.24
CA VAL A 227 -20.12 -4.61 -29.26
C VAL A 227 -19.13 -4.87 -30.39
N PHE A 228 -18.55 -3.79 -30.90
CA PHE A 228 -17.49 -3.82 -31.88
C PHE A 228 -16.17 -3.42 -31.21
N ILE A 229 -15.09 -4.08 -31.62
CA ILE A 229 -13.75 -3.76 -31.18
C ILE A 229 -12.99 -3.17 -32.37
N ASN A 230 -12.47 -1.98 -32.19
CA ASN A 230 -11.49 -1.38 -33.09
C ASN A 230 -10.13 -1.35 -32.39
N SER A 231 -9.17 -2.10 -32.90
CA SER A 231 -7.82 -2.24 -32.35
C SER A 231 -6.78 -1.97 -33.42
N SER A 232 -5.72 -1.25 -33.06
CA SER A 232 -4.54 -1.08 -33.91
C SER A 232 -3.67 -2.34 -33.98
N GLU A 233 -3.93 -3.34 -33.12
CA GLU A 233 -3.19 -4.60 -33.07
C GLU A 233 -4.12 -5.80 -33.30
N LYS A 234 -3.55 -6.88 -33.85
CA LYS A 234 -4.30 -8.12 -34.03
C LYS A 234 -4.69 -8.72 -32.69
N ILE A 235 -5.99 -8.93 -32.49
CA ILE A 235 -6.54 -9.58 -31.31
C ILE A 235 -6.33 -11.09 -31.44
N ILE A 236 -5.82 -11.72 -30.38
CA ILE A 236 -5.59 -13.16 -30.28
C ILE A 236 -6.77 -13.84 -29.59
N SER A 237 -7.17 -13.29 -28.45
CA SER A 237 -8.27 -13.82 -27.64
C SER A 237 -8.89 -12.72 -26.80
N PHE A 238 -10.07 -12.98 -26.23
CA PHE A 238 -10.63 -12.12 -25.21
C PHE A 238 -11.30 -12.92 -24.09
N SER A 239 -11.44 -12.28 -22.95
CA SER A 239 -12.29 -12.75 -21.86
C SER A 239 -13.05 -11.60 -21.23
N VAL A 240 -14.24 -11.89 -20.71
CA VAL A 240 -15.05 -10.93 -19.98
C VAL A 240 -15.14 -11.40 -18.54
N VAL A 241 -14.90 -10.49 -17.61
CA VAL A 241 -15.05 -10.74 -16.18
C VAL A 241 -16.09 -9.80 -15.59
N ASN A 242 -16.79 -10.26 -14.57
CA ASN A 242 -17.70 -9.44 -13.79
C ASN A 242 -16.91 -8.61 -12.73
N ILE A 243 -17.62 -7.81 -11.94
CA ILE A 243 -17.02 -6.98 -10.88
C ILE A 243 -16.36 -7.77 -9.75
N LEU A 244 -16.66 -9.07 -9.60
CA LEU A 244 -16.05 -9.98 -8.64
C LEU A 244 -14.79 -10.66 -9.21
N GLY A 245 -14.44 -10.39 -10.48
CA GLY A 245 -13.32 -11.02 -11.17
C GLY A 245 -13.63 -12.39 -11.76
N GLU A 246 -14.89 -12.87 -11.67
CA GLU A 246 -15.28 -14.15 -12.26
C GLU A 246 -15.35 -14.04 -13.78
N LYS A 247 -14.74 -14.99 -14.46
CA LYS A 247 -14.74 -15.05 -15.92
C LYS A 247 -16.10 -15.57 -16.41
N VAL A 248 -16.86 -14.69 -17.06
CA VAL A 248 -18.21 -15.00 -17.57
C VAL A 248 -18.25 -15.35 -19.06
N ILE A 249 -17.27 -14.88 -19.84
CA ILE A 249 -17.10 -15.24 -21.25
C ILE A 249 -15.61 -15.39 -21.53
N SER A 250 -15.25 -16.36 -22.40
CA SER A 250 -13.90 -16.42 -22.99
C SER A 250 -13.95 -16.99 -24.40
N ASN A 251 -13.15 -16.44 -25.30
CA ASN A 251 -13.01 -16.95 -26.66
C ASN A 251 -11.55 -16.82 -27.10
N ASN A 252 -10.98 -17.94 -27.54
CA ASN A 252 -9.58 -18.05 -27.96
C ASN A 252 -9.40 -17.88 -29.48
N ASN A 253 -10.47 -17.59 -30.22
CA ASN A 253 -10.39 -17.45 -31.68
C ASN A 253 -11.34 -16.36 -32.14
N ILE A 254 -10.81 -15.16 -32.34
CA ILE A 254 -11.60 -14.01 -32.81
C ILE A 254 -11.46 -13.90 -34.33
N ASN A 255 -12.52 -14.32 -35.04
CA ASN A 255 -12.57 -14.18 -36.49
C ASN A 255 -13.35 -12.93 -36.95
N SER A 256 -13.90 -12.14 -36.01
CA SER A 256 -14.65 -10.92 -36.30
C SER A 256 -14.33 -9.84 -35.24
N ASN A 257 -14.46 -8.59 -35.64
CA ASN A 257 -14.34 -7.45 -34.72
C ASN A 257 -15.62 -7.22 -33.88
N GLN A 258 -16.57 -8.14 -33.94
CA GLN A 258 -17.82 -8.07 -33.20
C GLN A 258 -17.86 -9.13 -32.11
N LEU A 259 -18.23 -8.73 -30.89
CA LEU A 259 -18.44 -9.62 -29.76
C LEU A 259 -19.93 -9.68 -29.42
N ASP A 260 -20.42 -10.90 -29.25
CA ASP A 260 -21.75 -11.17 -28.74
C ASP A 260 -21.69 -11.34 -27.20
N LEU A 261 -22.27 -10.38 -26.51
CA LEU A 261 -22.39 -10.34 -25.05
C LEU A 261 -23.87 -10.41 -24.62
N ASN A 262 -24.77 -10.84 -25.50
CA ASN A 262 -26.22 -10.88 -25.25
C ASN A 262 -26.61 -11.78 -24.06
N GLN A 263 -25.76 -12.74 -23.71
CA GLN A 263 -25.98 -13.63 -22.56
C GLN A 263 -25.72 -12.94 -21.21
N LEU A 264 -25.07 -11.77 -21.18
CA LEU A 264 -24.79 -11.04 -19.95
C LEU A 264 -26.02 -10.26 -19.49
N ASN A 265 -26.23 -10.20 -18.18
CA ASN A 265 -27.25 -9.34 -17.58
C ASN A 265 -26.77 -7.88 -17.57
N ASP A 266 -27.70 -6.96 -17.28
CA ASP A 266 -27.37 -5.56 -17.10
C ASP A 266 -26.34 -5.43 -15.96
N GLY A 267 -25.30 -4.65 -16.19
CA GLY A 267 -24.21 -4.52 -15.23
C GLY A 267 -22.91 -3.99 -15.83
N VAL A 268 -21.90 -3.91 -14.96
CA VAL A 268 -20.54 -3.50 -15.31
C VAL A 268 -19.66 -4.74 -15.46
N TYR A 269 -18.91 -4.79 -16.54
CA TYR A 269 -17.98 -5.86 -16.87
C TYR A 269 -16.65 -5.29 -17.33
N PHE A 270 -15.60 -6.12 -17.30
CA PHE A 270 -14.30 -5.80 -17.86
C PHE A 270 -13.96 -6.79 -18.96
N ILE A 271 -13.62 -6.27 -20.14
CA ILE A 271 -13.17 -7.06 -21.28
C ILE A 271 -11.64 -7.02 -21.29
N ASN A 272 -11.02 -8.19 -21.14
CA ASN A 272 -9.58 -8.37 -21.29
C ASN A 272 -9.29 -8.86 -22.71
N ILE A 273 -8.54 -8.08 -23.46
CA ILE A 273 -8.20 -8.37 -24.86
C ILE A 273 -6.73 -8.68 -24.93
N ASN A 274 -6.40 -9.89 -25.40
CA ASN A 274 -5.03 -10.32 -25.62
C ASN A 274 -4.58 -9.98 -27.04
N THR A 275 -3.45 -9.33 -27.16
CA THR A 275 -2.73 -9.04 -28.40
C THR A 275 -1.31 -9.57 -28.33
N ARG A 276 -0.55 -9.53 -29.44
CA ARG A 276 0.86 -9.89 -29.41
C ARG A 276 1.72 -8.94 -28.55
N LYS A 277 1.22 -7.73 -28.30
CA LYS A 277 1.92 -6.70 -27.50
C LYS A 277 1.50 -6.64 -26.04
N GLY A 278 0.53 -7.45 -25.64
CA GLY A 278 0.05 -7.50 -24.26
C GLY A 278 -1.46 -7.58 -24.13
N VAL A 279 -1.94 -7.53 -22.89
CA VAL A 279 -3.35 -7.57 -22.51
C VAL A 279 -3.84 -6.16 -22.25
N ILE A 280 -5.00 -5.81 -22.83
CA ILE A 280 -5.67 -4.54 -22.57
C ILE A 280 -7.00 -4.84 -21.90
N THR A 281 -7.28 -4.16 -20.80
CA THR A 281 -8.57 -4.24 -20.10
C THR A 281 -9.39 -2.99 -20.34
N GLN A 282 -10.64 -3.16 -20.74
CA GLN A 282 -11.58 -2.05 -20.92
C GLN A 282 -12.91 -2.33 -20.21
N LYS A 283 -13.43 -1.32 -19.51
CA LYS A 283 -14.75 -1.38 -18.88
C LYS A 283 -15.84 -1.31 -19.95
N ILE A 284 -16.84 -2.16 -19.84
CA ILE A 284 -18.07 -2.14 -20.63
C ILE A 284 -19.29 -2.15 -19.71
N ILE A 285 -20.33 -1.44 -20.10
CA ILE A 285 -21.62 -1.42 -19.41
C ILE A 285 -22.65 -2.08 -20.32
N ILE A 286 -23.32 -3.11 -19.81
CA ILE A 286 -24.47 -3.74 -20.46
C ILE A 286 -25.73 -3.09 -19.90
N ALA A 287 -26.59 -2.57 -20.78
CA ALA A 287 -27.85 -1.93 -20.44
C ALA A 287 -28.83 -2.24 -21.58
N LYS A 288 -29.69 -3.23 -21.36
CA LYS A 288 -30.67 -3.74 -22.35
C LYS A 288 -32.00 -2.96 -22.35
#